data_dda4b70f1ee572e1a3efa6d6065ffde1
#
_entry.id   dda4b70f1ee572e1a3efa6d6065ffde1
#
_cell.length_a   1.000
_cell.length_b   1.000
_cell.length_c   1.000
_cell.angle_alpha   90.00
_cell.angle_beta   90.00
_cell.angle_gamma   90.00
#
_symmetry.space_group_name_H-M   'P 1'
#
loop_
_entity.id
_entity.type
_entity.pdbx_description
1 polymer ?
#
loop_
_entity_poly.entity_id
_entity_poly.type
_entity_poly.pdbx_seq_one_letter_code
_entity_poly.pdbx_strand_id
1 'polypeptide(L)'
;MPHAISKSMEMSNRKYSIIVVTLNNADGLKRTLQSVSALSYPCIEVIVIDGASTDATKTVVEGFGELVTVFVSEKDKGIYNAMNKGIAHATGDYTVFMNSGDCFANPDVLTTVSEYDADIIIGGAKYGDSDRPVPEKMTLYDVLSLGINHQSTYYRTDLLRKYGFDESYRLIADLKSVVEPMARDKAAIVTIPSVLSICEGGGVSKQNWRDTLVENRRIVAEVVEPYYREDYLRFSRINNSMLNDFIVLSHFQSIFPLLRLMAKVVRFLNSKFKHIPL
;
A
#
# COMPACT_ATOMS: atom_id res chain seq x y z
N MET A 1 20.67 15.47 -25.70
CA MET A 1 20.33 14.03 -25.94
C MET A 1 21.20 13.01 -25.17
N PRO A 2 22.41 13.28 -24.65
CA PRO A 2 23.16 12.30 -23.82
C PRO A 2 22.52 11.99 -22.44
N HIS A 3 21.82 12.95 -21.83
CA HIS A 3 21.23 12.76 -20.50
C HIS A 3 20.00 11.81 -20.47
N ALA A 4 19.22 11.71 -21.54
CA ALA A 4 18.06 10.81 -21.61
C ALA A 4 18.46 9.33 -21.75
N ILE A 5 19.56 9.06 -22.48
CA ILE A 5 20.05 7.69 -22.70
C ILE A 5 20.71 7.15 -21.42
N SER A 6 21.46 8.00 -20.67
CA SER A 6 22.06 7.63 -19.39
C SER A 6 21.01 7.30 -18.34
N LYS A 7 19.95 8.11 -18.25
CA LYS A 7 18.87 7.91 -17.28
C LYS A 7 18.06 6.64 -17.56
N SER A 8 17.79 6.30 -18.83
CA SER A 8 17.10 5.06 -19.22
C SER A 8 17.94 3.81 -18.96
N MET A 9 19.26 3.86 -19.14
CA MET A 9 20.16 2.74 -18.82
C MET A 9 20.31 2.52 -17.30
N GLU A 10 20.35 3.59 -16.49
CA GLU A 10 20.36 3.49 -15.02
C GLU A 10 19.04 2.92 -14.48
N MET A 11 17.89 3.27 -15.10
CA MET A 11 16.58 2.76 -14.72
C MET A 11 16.42 1.26 -15.04
N SER A 12 17.02 0.78 -16.14
CA SER A 12 16.96 -0.64 -16.53
C SER A 12 17.82 -1.57 -15.68
N ASN A 13 18.66 -1.04 -14.78
CA ASN A 13 19.61 -1.82 -13.98
C ASN A 13 19.30 -1.82 -12.48
N ARG A 14 18.12 -1.29 -12.07
CA ARG A 14 17.72 -1.26 -10.65
C ARG A 14 17.47 -2.66 -10.13
N LYS A 15 18.00 -2.94 -8.94
CA LYS A 15 17.73 -4.21 -8.25
C LYS A 15 16.49 -4.10 -7.37
N TYR A 16 15.62 -5.10 -7.45
CA TYR A 16 14.43 -5.20 -6.60
C TYR A 16 14.58 -6.31 -5.57
N SER A 17 14.36 -5.98 -4.29
CA SER A 17 14.23 -6.94 -3.20
C SER A 17 12.75 -7.31 -3.06
N ILE A 18 12.43 -8.57 -3.33
CA ILE A 18 11.08 -9.12 -3.16
C ILE A 18 11.07 -9.86 -1.84
N ILE A 19 10.39 -9.30 -0.83
CA ILE A 19 10.26 -9.91 0.49
C ILE A 19 8.95 -10.69 0.54
N VAL A 20 9.05 -12.00 0.79
CA VAL A 20 7.92 -12.90 0.93
C VAL A 20 7.81 -13.33 2.39
N VAL A 21 6.72 -12.94 3.07
CA VAL A 21 6.45 -13.41 4.43
C VAL A 21 5.44 -14.54 4.41
N THR A 22 5.70 -15.58 5.22
CA THR A 22 4.85 -16.77 5.27
C THR A 22 4.76 -17.34 6.68
N LEU A 23 3.62 -17.95 7.00
CA LEU A 23 3.42 -18.76 8.21
C LEU A 23 2.35 -19.82 7.92
N ASN A 24 2.74 -21.10 7.92
CA ASN A 24 1.86 -22.24 7.68
C ASN A 24 0.97 -22.09 6.43
N ASN A 25 1.56 -21.63 5.32
CA ASN A 25 0.87 -21.45 4.03
C ASN A 25 1.77 -21.91 2.87
N ALA A 26 2.17 -23.17 2.88
CA ALA A 26 3.06 -23.74 1.87
C ALA A 26 2.49 -23.63 0.44
N ASP A 27 1.18 -23.88 0.24
CA ASP A 27 0.52 -23.76 -1.07
C ASP A 27 0.47 -22.32 -1.54
N GLY A 28 0.19 -21.37 -0.66
CA GLY A 28 0.24 -19.93 -0.96
C GLY A 28 1.66 -19.52 -1.34
N LEU A 29 2.66 -19.91 -0.54
CA LEU A 29 4.06 -19.61 -0.84
C LEU A 29 4.48 -20.15 -2.21
N LYS A 30 4.05 -21.37 -2.56
CA LYS A 30 4.34 -21.96 -3.87
C LYS A 30 3.78 -21.10 -5.01
N ARG A 31 2.52 -20.64 -4.90
CA ARG A 31 1.91 -19.74 -5.91
C ARG A 31 2.67 -18.42 -6.02
N THR A 32 3.02 -17.82 -4.90
CA THR A 32 3.79 -16.58 -4.86
C THR A 32 5.15 -16.75 -5.54
N LEU A 33 5.93 -17.76 -5.18
CA LEU A 33 7.24 -18.01 -5.77
C LEU A 33 7.14 -18.37 -7.27
N GLN A 34 6.07 -19.05 -7.71
CA GLN A 34 5.81 -19.28 -9.13
C GLN A 34 5.59 -17.95 -9.87
N SER A 35 4.85 -17.01 -9.30
CA SER A 35 4.66 -15.68 -9.91
C SER A 35 5.95 -14.87 -9.97
N VAL A 36 6.80 -15.00 -8.95
CA VAL A 36 8.12 -14.37 -8.94
C VAL A 36 9.04 -14.98 -10.00
N SER A 37 9.05 -16.31 -10.13
CA SER A 37 9.87 -17.01 -11.14
C SER A 37 9.46 -16.70 -12.59
N ALA A 38 8.23 -16.23 -12.79
CA ALA A 38 7.72 -15.82 -14.11
C ALA A 38 8.06 -14.39 -14.50
N LEU A 39 8.65 -13.58 -13.59
CA LEU A 39 9.01 -12.19 -13.89
C LEU A 39 10.06 -12.10 -14.99
N SER A 40 9.83 -11.21 -15.95
CA SER A 40 10.76 -10.94 -17.06
C SER A 40 11.94 -10.07 -16.65
N TYR A 41 11.91 -9.45 -15.47
CA TYR A 41 12.93 -8.52 -14.99
C TYR A 41 14.09 -9.28 -14.34
N PRO A 42 15.34 -9.10 -14.82
CA PRO A 42 16.44 -9.98 -14.42
C PRO A 42 17.10 -9.62 -13.09
N CYS A 43 17.00 -8.35 -12.65
CA CYS A 43 17.74 -7.85 -11.49
C CYS A 43 16.88 -7.87 -10.22
N ILE A 44 16.66 -9.09 -9.68
CA ILE A 44 15.86 -9.31 -8.47
C ILE A 44 16.64 -10.11 -7.43
N GLU A 45 16.26 -9.98 -6.17
CA GLU A 45 16.56 -10.92 -5.11
C GLU A 45 15.27 -11.28 -4.38
N VAL A 46 15.19 -12.52 -3.93
CA VAL A 46 14.01 -13.04 -3.23
C VAL A 46 14.39 -13.42 -1.81
N ILE A 47 13.72 -12.79 -0.86
CA ILE A 47 13.96 -12.98 0.58
C ILE A 47 12.70 -13.57 1.17
N VAL A 48 12.76 -14.81 1.63
CA VAL A 48 11.64 -15.48 2.28
C VAL A 48 11.84 -15.46 3.79
N ILE A 49 10.88 -14.89 4.49
CA ILE A 49 10.81 -14.86 5.96
C ILE A 49 9.65 -15.74 6.41
N ASP A 50 9.99 -16.82 7.06
CA ASP A 50 9.06 -17.82 7.59
C ASP A 50 8.94 -17.70 9.11
N GLY A 51 7.73 -17.58 9.61
CA GLY A 51 7.39 -17.46 11.03
C GLY A 51 7.56 -18.77 11.83
N ALA A 52 8.47 -19.64 11.46
CA ALA A 52 8.67 -20.99 11.98
C ALA A 52 7.49 -21.93 11.66
N SER A 53 7.13 -22.03 10.40
CA SER A 53 6.09 -22.94 9.90
C SER A 53 6.38 -24.40 10.23
N THR A 54 5.31 -25.15 10.40
CA THR A 54 5.37 -26.60 10.70
C THR A 54 4.82 -27.46 9.55
N ASP A 55 4.34 -26.82 8.49
CA ASP A 55 3.87 -27.45 7.25
C ASP A 55 5.00 -27.67 6.23
N ALA A 56 4.66 -27.87 4.97
CA ALA A 56 5.61 -28.10 3.89
C ALA A 56 6.36 -26.83 3.42
N THR A 57 6.27 -25.68 4.13
CA THR A 57 6.88 -24.40 3.73
C THR A 57 8.36 -24.55 3.38
N LYS A 58 9.16 -25.20 4.22
CA LYS A 58 10.59 -25.42 3.97
C LYS A 58 10.84 -26.20 2.69
N THR A 59 10.10 -27.28 2.47
CA THR A 59 10.20 -28.11 1.26
C THR A 59 9.86 -27.31 -0.01
N VAL A 60 8.87 -26.40 0.08
CA VAL A 60 8.53 -25.50 -1.03
C VAL A 60 9.71 -24.58 -1.34
N VAL A 61 10.32 -23.94 -0.34
CA VAL A 61 11.49 -23.06 -0.55
C VAL A 61 12.64 -23.82 -1.20
N GLU A 62 12.96 -25.02 -0.68
CA GLU A 62 14.02 -25.89 -1.24
C GLU A 62 13.74 -26.24 -2.72
N GLY A 63 12.47 -26.41 -3.08
CA GLY A 63 12.06 -26.71 -4.48
C GLY A 63 12.27 -25.56 -5.47
N PHE A 64 12.40 -24.32 -5.00
CA PHE A 64 12.71 -23.16 -5.85
C PHE A 64 14.20 -22.82 -5.95
N GLY A 65 15.06 -23.54 -5.19
CA GLY A 65 16.52 -23.50 -5.33
C GLY A 65 17.11 -22.09 -5.37
N GLU A 66 17.83 -21.77 -6.45
CA GLU A 66 18.55 -20.49 -6.61
C GLU A 66 17.65 -19.25 -6.71
N LEU A 67 16.35 -19.41 -6.92
CA LEU A 67 15.42 -18.26 -6.94
C LEU A 67 15.38 -17.57 -5.57
N VAL A 68 15.41 -18.35 -4.48
CA VAL A 68 15.36 -17.80 -3.12
C VAL A 68 16.76 -17.46 -2.66
N THR A 69 17.08 -16.17 -2.66
CA THR A 69 18.42 -15.67 -2.30
C THR A 69 18.68 -15.78 -0.79
N VAL A 70 17.65 -15.54 0.03
CA VAL A 70 17.71 -15.60 1.50
C VAL A 70 16.48 -16.33 2.03
N PHE A 71 16.68 -17.30 2.91
CA PHE A 71 15.61 -17.96 3.65
C PHE A 71 15.91 -17.90 5.15
N VAL A 72 15.01 -17.24 5.89
CA VAL A 72 15.04 -17.17 7.35
C VAL A 72 13.77 -17.81 7.89
N SER A 73 13.93 -18.83 8.76
CA SER A 73 12.81 -19.51 9.41
C SER A 73 12.99 -19.43 10.91
N GLU A 74 12.22 -18.55 11.54
CA GLU A 74 12.24 -18.36 13.00
C GLU A 74 10.93 -17.69 13.45
N LYS A 75 10.55 -17.88 14.72
CA LYS A 75 9.35 -17.23 15.27
C LYS A 75 9.40 -15.73 15.12
N ASP A 76 8.28 -15.16 14.71
CA ASP A 76 8.05 -13.72 14.68
C ASP A 76 7.03 -13.27 15.75
N LYS A 77 6.93 -11.95 15.91
CA LYS A 77 5.96 -11.28 16.81
C LYS A 77 4.74 -10.76 16.05
N GLY A 78 4.56 -11.19 14.81
CA GLY A 78 3.52 -10.76 13.89
C GLY A 78 4.09 -10.37 12.53
N ILE A 79 3.19 -10.13 11.57
CA ILE A 79 3.53 -9.91 10.16
C ILE A 79 4.54 -8.78 9.96
N TYR A 80 4.40 -7.66 10.66
CA TYR A 80 5.31 -6.51 10.52
C TYR A 80 6.69 -6.78 11.11
N ASN A 81 6.79 -7.63 12.14
CA ASN A 81 8.09 -8.10 12.62
C ASN A 81 8.78 -8.98 11.57
N ALA A 82 8.05 -9.88 10.90
CA ALA A 82 8.58 -10.67 9.79
C ALA A 82 9.02 -9.77 8.61
N MET A 83 8.20 -8.77 8.24
CA MET A 83 8.54 -7.80 7.19
C MET A 83 9.82 -7.01 7.55
N ASN A 84 9.96 -6.55 8.80
CA ASN A 84 11.17 -5.85 9.27
C ASN A 84 12.42 -6.73 9.20
N LYS A 85 12.33 -8.02 9.53
CA LYS A 85 13.42 -8.96 9.32
C LYS A 85 13.80 -9.03 7.83
N GLY A 86 12.83 -9.07 6.94
CA GLY A 86 13.08 -9.05 5.50
C GLY A 86 13.79 -7.78 5.04
N ILE A 87 13.40 -6.60 5.54
CA ILE A 87 14.06 -5.32 5.25
C ILE A 87 15.55 -5.35 5.62
N ALA A 88 15.90 -6.00 6.73
CA ALA A 88 17.29 -6.10 7.17
C ALA A 88 18.17 -6.88 6.19
N HIS A 89 17.60 -7.78 5.40
CA HIS A 89 18.30 -8.58 4.38
C HIS A 89 18.23 -7.97 2.97
N ALA A 90 17.33 -7.02 2.73
CA ALA A 90 17.15 -6.42 1.40
C ALA A 90 18.40 -5.64 0.98
N THR A 91 18.89 -5.84 -0.25
CA THR A 91 20.05 -5.14 -0.82
C THR A 91 19.75 -4.43 -2.14
N GLY A 92 18.51 -4.54 -2.63
CA GLY A 92 18.05 -3.88 -3.85
C GLY A 92 17.84 -2.38 -3.66
N ASP A 93 17.70 -1.67 -4.76
CA ASP A 93 17.38 -0.24 -4.79
C ASP A 93 15.95 0.01 -4.32
N TYR A 94 15.05 -0.91 -4.67
CA TYR A 94 13.66 -0.92 -4.26
C TYR A 94 13.28 -2.22 -3.56
N THR A 95 12.38 -2.11 -2.60
CA THR A 95 11.78 -3.25 -1.89
C THR A 95 10.28 -3.29 -2.09
N VAL A 96 9.75 -4.49 -2.35
CA VAL A 96 8.32 -4.80 -2.40
C VAL A 96 8.02 -6.01 -1.54
N PHE A 97 6.82 -6.04 -0.95
CA PHE A 97 6.36 -7.17 -0.15
C PHE A 97 5.31 -7.97 -0.89
N MET A 98 5.48 -9.28 -0.93
CA MET A 98 4.53 -10.20 -1.52
C MET A 98 4.24 -11.31 -0.51
N ASN A 99 3.12 -11.21 0.19
CA ASN A 99 2.78 -12.23 1.19
C ASN A 99 2.47 -13.58 0.53
N SER A 100 2.68 -14.67 1.25
CA SER A 100 2.36 -15.99 0.70
C SER A 100 0.87 -16.11 0.35
N GLY A 101 0.59 -16.46 -0.91
CA GLY A 101 -0.74 -16.48 -1.54
C GLY A 101 -0.96 -15.34 -2.55
N ASP A 102 -0.32 -14.20 -2.35
CA ASP A 102 -0.39 -13.07 -3.27
C ASP A 102 0.59 -13.23 -4.43
N CYS A 103 0.29 -12.65 -5.59
CA CYS A 103 1.07 -12.82 -6.82
C CYS A 103 1.27 -11.48 -7.55
N PHE A 104 2.34 -11.38 -8.33
CA PHE A 104 2.47 -10.33 -9.33
C PHE A 104 1.37 -10.49 -10.40
N ALA A 105 0.83 -9.39 -10.90
CA ALA A 105 -0.29 -9.41 -11.84
C ALA A 105 0.09 -10.00 -13.21
N ASN A 106 1.34 -9.80 -13.63
CA ASN A 106 1.89 -10.31 -14.88
C ASN A 106 3.44 -10.31 -14.84
N PRO A 107 4.13 -10.97 -15.79
CA PRO A 107 5.60 -11.03 -15.81
C PRO A 107 6.31 -9.67 -15.96
N ASP A 108 5.67 -8.66 -16.55
CA ASP A 108 6.30 -7.38 -16.89
C ASP A 108 6.09 -6.29 -15.82
N VAL A 109 5.52 -6.64 -14.66
CA VAL A 109 5.23 -5.68 -13.58
C VAL A 109 6.47 -4.89 -13.19
N LEU A 110 7.61 -5.53 -12.95
CA LEU A 110 8.83 -4.83 -12.54
C LEU A 110 9.42 -3.98 -13.67
N THR A 111 9.26 -4.39 -14.92
CA THR A 111 9.62 -3.57 -16.08
C THR A 111 8.80 -2.29 -16.09
N THR A 112 7.49 -2.40 -15.91
CA THR A 112 6.59 -1.23 -15.79
C THR A 112 7.00 -0.33 -14.63
N VAL A 113 7.25 -0.89 -13.44
CA VAL A 113 7.66 -0.11 -12.26
C VAL A 113 9.01 0.56 -12.47
N SER A 114 9.94 -0.06 -13.20
CA SER A 114 11.27 0.48 -13.46
C SER A 114 11.29 1.76 -14.29
N GLU A 115 10.20 2.08 -14.98
CA GLU A 115 10.03 3.33 -15.73
C GLU A 115 9.83 4.55 -14.81
N TYR A 116 9.56 4.33 -13.54
CA TYR A 116 9.28 5.39 -12.56
C TYR A 116 10.44 5.55 -11.56
N ASP A 117 10.63 6.78 -11.12
CA ASP A 117 11.65 7.15 -10.13
C ASP A 117 11.02 8.04 -9.06
N ALA A 118 10.77 7.45 -7.88
CA ALA A 118 10.20 8.12 -6.73
C ALA A 118 10.65 7.42 -5.45
N ASP A 119 10.46 8.05 -4.29
CA ASP A 119 10.76 7.41 -3.01
C ASP A 119 9.80 6.25 -2.73
N ILE A 120 8.54 6.40 -3.16
CA ILE A 120 7.50 5.39 -3.04
C ILE A 120 6.69 5.34 -4.34
N ILE A 121 6.51 4.15 -4.91
CA ILE A 121 5.69 3.91 -6.10
C ILE A 121 4.51 3.05 -5.68
N ILE A 122 3.28 3.51 -5.95
CA ILE A 122 2.05 2.82 -5.52
C ILE A 122 1.25 2.42 -6.75
N GLY A 123 0.96 1.14 -6.88
CA GLY A 123 0.16 0.60 -7.97
C GLY A 123 -1.21 0.08 -7.55
N GLY A 124 -2.06 -0.19 -8.55
CA GLY A 124 -3.33 -0.86 -8.35
C GLY A 124 -3.14 -2.33 -7.94
N ALA A 125 -4.18 -2.90 -7.33
CA ALA A 125 -4.23 -4.31 -6.95
C ALA A 125 -5.56 -4.94 -7.37
N LYS A 126 -5.58 -6.27 -7.49
CA LYS A 126 -6.78 -7.06 -7.77
C LYS A 126 -7.11 -7.98 -6.59
N TYR A 127 -8.37 -8.07 -6.22
CA TYR A 127 -8.89 -8.96 -5.20
C TYR A 127 -10.04 -9.80 -5.78
N GLY A 128 -9.78 -11.08 -6.04
CA GLY A 128 -10.74 -11.90 -6.80
C GLY A 128 -11.02 -11.27 -8.16
N ASP A 129 -12.29 -10.98 -8.47
CA ASP A 129 -12.71 -10.34 -9.73
C ASP A 129 -12.73 -8.80 -9.67
N SER A 130 -12.40 -8.21 -8.52
CA SER A 130 -12.49 -6.77 -8.32
C SER A 130 -11.13 -6.10 -8.45
N ASP A 131 -10.98 -5.24 -9.43
CA ASP A 131 -9.83 -4.35 -9.54
C ASP A 131 -9.94 -3.19 -8.54
N ARG A 132 -8.83 -2.85 -7.94
CA ARG A 132 -8.67 -1.71 -7.04
C ARG A 132 -7.60 -0.79 -7.61
N PRO A 133 -7.94 0.06 -8.59
CA PRO A 133 -7.01 1.01 -9.15
C PRO A 133 -6.65 2.07 -8.11
N VAL A 134 -5.52 2.73 -8.33
CA VAL A 134 -5.13 3.93 -7.58
C VAL A 134 -5.35 5.17 -8.44
N PRO A 135 -5.65 6.34 -7.85
CA PRO A 135 -5.72 7.61 -8.57
C PRO A 135 -4.39 7.94 -9.27
N GLU A 136 -4.41 8.69 -10.36
CA GLU A 136 -3.19 9.16 -11.05
C GLU A 136 -2.27 10.00 -10.15
N LYS A 137 -2.83 10.61 -9.13
CA LYS A 137 -2.11 11.36 -8.09
C LYS A 137 -2.73 11.08 -6.74
N MET A 138 -1.90 10.87 -5.75
CA MET A 138 -2.32 10.71 -4.36
C MET A 138 -1.68 11.77 -3.48
N THR A 139 -2.51 12.48 -2.75
CA THR A 139 -2.10 13.36 -1.65
C THR A 139 -1.98 12.55 -0.35
N LEU A 140 -1.44 13.16 0.70
CA LEU A 140 -1.45 12.55 2.03
C LEU A 140 -2.88 12.21 2.50
N TYR A 141 -3.85 13.05 2.16
CA TYR A 141 -5.26 12.78 2.44
C TYR A 141 -5.77 11.54 1.71
N ASP A 142 -5.43 11.38 0.43
CA ASP A 142 -5.85 10.21 -0.36
C ASP A 142 -5.25 8.93 0.20
N VAL A 143 -3.96 8.93 0.56
CA VAL A 143 -3.29 7.77 1.18
C VAL A 143 -3.98 7.38 2.50
N LEU A 144 -4.26 8.34 3.37
CA LEU A 144 -4.94 8.11 4.66
C LEU A 144 -6.39 7.64 4.49
N SER A 145 -7.09 8.10 3.44
CA SER A 145 -8.53 7.84 3.23
C SER A 145 -8.79 6.57 2.43
N LEU A 146 -8.00 6.34 1.39
CA LEU A 146 -8.16 5.20 0.48
C LEU A 146 -7.37 3.98 0.96
N GLY A 147 -6.33 4.20 1.78
CA GLY A 147 -5.34 3.20 2.12
C GLY A 147 -4.43 2.86 0.93
N ILE A 148 -3.51 1.96 1.16
CA ILE A 148 -2.59 1.42 0.16
C ILE A 148 -2.74 -0.10 0.07
N ASN A 149 -2.12 -0.69 -0.94
CA ASN A 149 -1.89 -2.12 -1.02
C ASN A 149 -0.37 -2.35 -1.01
N HIS A 150 0.16 -2.93 0.06
CA HIS A 150 1.60 -3.11 0.20
C HIS A 150 2.19 -4.07 -0.84
N GLN A 151 1.40 -4.99 -1.42
CA GLN A 151 1.84 -5.87 -2.50
C GLN A 151 1.99 -5.13 -3.84
N SER A 152 1.46 -3.92 -3.95
CA SER A 152 1.62 -3.02 -5.11
C SER A 152 2.36 -1.73 -4.74
N THR A 153 3.03 -1.71 -3.58
CA THR A 153 3.80 -0.54 -3.11
C THR A 153 5.29 -0.88 -3.10
N TYR A 154 6.06 -0.10 -3.84
CA TYR A 154 7.51 -0.24 -3.97
C TYR A 154 8.17 0.94 -3.26
N TYR A 155 9.08 0.64 -2.36
CA TYR A 155 9.78 1.62 -1.54
C TYR A 155 11.24 1.69 -1.96
N ARG A 156 11.84 2.87 -2.00
CA ARG A 156 13.29 2.93 -1.93
C ARG A 156 13.76 2.22 -0.67
N THR A 157 14.70 1.30 -0.81
CA THR A 157 15.10 0.41 0.27
C THR A 157 15.71 1.17 1.44
N ASP A 158 16.48 2.23 1.19
CA ASP A 158 17.06 3.09 2.22
C ASP A 158 16.00 3.89 3.00
N LEU A 159 14.96 4.40 2.31
CA LEU A 159 13.81 5.01 2.97
C LEU A 159 13.10 4.00 3.88
N LEU A 160 12.86 2.80 3.36
CA LEU A 160 12.20 1.74 4.13
C LEU A 160 13.05 1.28 5.33
N ARG A 161 14.38 1.24 5.22
CA ARG A 161 15.27 0.98 6.35
C ARG A 161 15.22 2.06 7.42
N LYS A 162 15.03 3.32 7.01
CA LYS A 162 14.94 4.45 7.94
C LYS A 162 13.69 4.38 8.81
N TYR A 163 12.55 4.03 8.20
CA TYR A 163 11.25 4.05 8.87
C TYR A 163 10.80 2.67 9.36
N GLY A 164 10.99 1.62 8.58
CA GLY A 164 10.49 0.28 8.87
C GLY A 164 8.98 0.21 8.99
N PHE A 165 8.51 -0.88 9.55
CA PHE A 165 7.13 -1.03 10.00
C PHE A 165 7.09 -0.88 11.52
N ASP A 166 6.24 -0.02 12.03
CA ASP A 166 6.02 0.14 13.46
C ASP A 166 5.24 -1.06 14.02
N GLU A 167 5.94 -1.96 14.70
CA GLU A 167 5.38 -3.21 15.24
C GLU A 167 4.35 -2.98 16.36
N SER A 168 4.18 -1.75 16.84
CA SER A 168 3.10 -1.40 17.76
C SER A 168 1.73 -1.29 17.09
N TYR A 169 1.68 -1.30 15.75
CA TYR A 169 0.48 -1.41 14.93
C TYR A 169 0.28 -2.86 14.50
N ARG A 170 -0.95 -3.34 14.57
CA ARG A 170 -1.28 -4.73 14.22
C ARG A 170 -1.86 -4.88 12.82
N LEU A 171 -2.50 -3.83 12.30
CA LEU A 171 -3.36 -3.91 11.12
C LEU A 171 -2.91 -3.04 9.96
N ILE A 172 -2.33 -1.85 10.22
CA ILE A 172 -2.02 -0.87 9.18
C ILE A 172 -0.66 -0.17 9.38
N ALA A 173 0.36 -0.90 9.88
CA ALA A 173 1.72 -0.35 9.89
C ALA A 173 2.26 -0.07 8.47
N ASP A 174 1.77 -0.80 7.46
CA ASP A 174 2.04 -0.55 6.05
C ASP A 174 1.52 0.83 5.59
N LEU A 175 0.34 1.24 6.03
CA LEU A 175 -0.15 2.60 5.80
C LEU A 175 0.77 3.64 6.46
N LYS A 176 1.18 3.41 7.72
CA LYS A 176 2.09 4.32 8.42
C LYS A 176 3.43 4.44 7.72
N SER A 177 3.99 3.34 7.16
CA SER A 177 5.26 3.34 6.43
C SER A 177 5.26 4.19 5.16
N VAL A 178 4.09 4.55 4.63
CA VAL A 178 3.92 5.50 3.54
C VAL A 178 3.64 6.91 4.06
N VAL A 179 2.71 7.03 5.01
CA VAL A 179 2.25 8.33 5.53
C VAL A 179 3.36 9.09 6.25
N GLU A 180 4.17 8.40 7.05
CA GLU A 180 5.19 9.05 7.87
C GLU A 180 6.33 9.66 7.04
N PRO A 181 6.93 8.98 6.04
CA PRO A 181 7.90 9.60 5.15
C PRO A 181 7.34 10.77 4.34
N MET A 182 6.06 10.67 3.88
CA MET A 182 5.40 11.77 3.18
C MET A 182 5.31 13.02 4.04
N ALA A 183 4.90 12.85 5.31
CA ALA A 183 4.68 13.97 6.20
C ALA A 183 5.98 14.59 6.73
N ARG A 184 6.98 13.75 7.07
CA ARG A 184 8.22 14.20 7.72
C ARG A 184 9.32 14.59 6.73
N ASP A 185 9.53 13.77 5.70
CA ASP A 185 10.63 13.94 4.74
C ASP A 185 10.14 14.49 3.39
N LYS A 186 8.83 14.70 3.22
CA LYS A 186 8.22 15.07 1.93
C LYS A 186 8.55 14.06 0.83
N ALA A 187 8.60 12.76 1.21
CA ALA A 187 8.89 11.68 0.29
C ALA A 187 8.00 11.76 -0.96
N ALA A 188 8.63 11.67 -2.11
CA ALA A 188 7.96 11.75 -3.40
C ALA A 188 7.18 10.45 -3.66
N ILE A 189 5.90 10.59 -4.01
CA ILE A 189 5.05 9.46 -4.40
C ILE A 189 4.71 9.58 -5.88
N VAL A 190 4.77 8.44 -6.56
CA VAL A 190 4.24 8.25 -7.91
C VAL A 190 3.23 7.10 -7.88
N THR A 191 2.16 7.25 -8.64
CA THR A 191 1.12 6.22 -8.77
C THR A 191 1.09 5.61 -10.17
N ILE A 192 0.83 4.29 -10.22
CA ILE A 192 0.63 3.53 -11.45
C ILE A 192 -0.79 2.97 -11.40
N PRO A 193 -1.75 3.51 -12.19
CA PRO A 193 -3.15 3.10 -12.12
C PRO A 193 -3.39 1.62 -12.46
N SER A 194 -2.49 1.00 -13.22
CA SER A 194 -2.61 -0.42 -13.59
C SER A 194 -2.46 -1.35 -12.39
N VAL A 195 -3.05 -2.54 -12.50
CA VAL A 195 -2.95 -3.61 -11.51
C VAL A 195 -1.55 -4.20 -11.53
N LEU A 196 -0.84 -4.13 -10.41
CA LEU A 196 0.52 -4.66 -10.23
C LEU A 196 0.54 -5.96 -9.42
N SER A 197 -0.48 -6.21 -8.57
CA SER A 197 -0.57 -7.44 -7.77
C SER A 197 -1.98 -8.02 -7.77
N ILE A 198 -2.05 -9.34 -7.58
CA ILE A 198 -3.28 -10.12 -7.37
C ILE A 198 -3.20 -10.66 -5.93
N CYS A 199 -4.16 -10.27 -5.10
CA CYS A 199 -4.21 -10.63 -3.69
C CYS A 199 -5.30 -11.67 -3.44
N GLU A 200 -5.01 -12.68 -2.63
CA GLU A 200 -5.99 -13.73 -2.27
C GLU A 200 -7.27 -13.18 -1.64
N GLY A 201 -7.20 -12.04 -1.01
CA GLY A 201 -8.33 -11.43 -0.31
C GLY A 201 -8.45 -11.93 1.13
N GLY A 202 -9.44 -11.38 1.86
CA GLY A 202 -9.68 -11.80 3.25
C GLY A 202 -8.69 -11.24 4.28
N GLY A 203 -7.89 -10.24 3.91
CA GLY A 203 -6.87 -9.65 4.79
C GLY A 203 -7.41 -9.24 6.17
N VAL A 204 -6.58 -9.42 7.19
CA VAL A 204 -6.91 -9.22 8.63
C VAL A 204 -7.46 -7.82 8.91
N SER A 205 -6.98 -6.80 8.21
CA SER A 205 -7.43 -5.40 8.36
C SER A 205 -8.89 -5.20 7.92
N LYS A 206 -9.37 -5.92 6.89
CA LYS A 206 -10.78 -5.85 6.47
C LYS A 206 -11.73 -6.48 7.47
N GLN A 207 -11.30 -7.59 8.10
CA GLN A 207 -12.11 -8.28 9.10
C GLN A 207 -12.21 -7.48 10.40
N ASN A 208 -11.22 -6.63 10.69
CA ASN A 208 -11.11 -5.82 11.92
C ASN A 208 -11.26 -4.31 11.64
N TRP A 209 -12.25 -3.91 10.83
CA TRP A 209 -12.42 -2.53 10.37
C TRP A 209 -12.49 -1.48 11.50
N ARG A 210 -13.05 -1.85 12.68
CA ARG A 210 -13.13 -0.93 13.85
C ARG A 210 -11.75 -0.63 14.41
N ASP A 211 -10.94 -1.66 14.59
CA ASP A 211 -9.57 -1.52 15.11
C ASP A 211 -8.68 -0.81 14.07
N THR A 212 -8.91 -1.07 12.78
CA THR A 212 -8.27 -0.33 11.68
C THR A 212 -8.55 1.16 11.76
N LEU A 213 -9.79 1.57 12.07
CA LEU A 213 -10.12 2.98 12.28
C LEU A 213 -9.42 3.58 13.51
N VAL A 214 -9.27 2.82 14.59
CA VAL A 214 -8.53 3.26 15.78
C VAL A 214 -7.06 3.49 15.44
N GLU A 215 -6.44 2.54 14.76
CA GLU A 215 -5.04 2.67 14.32
C GLU A 215 -4.87 3.82 13.31
N ASN A 216 -5.78 4.01 12.36
CA ASN A 216 -5.74 5.14 11.42
C ASN A 216 -5.78 6.49 12.15
N ARG A 217 -6.67 6.66 13.13
CA ARG A 217 -6.71 7.87 13.96
C ARG A 217 -5.42 8.08 14.74
N ARG A 218 -4.79 6.99 15.19
CA ARG A 218 -3.51 7.03 15.87
C ARG A 218 -2.41 7.50 14.90
N ILE A 219 -2.34 6.99 13.68
CA ILE A 219 -1.41 7.48 12.64
C ILE A 219 -1.60 8.98 12.42
N VAL A 220 -2.84 9.44 12.24
CA VAL A 220 -3.15 10.86 12.07
C VAL A 220 -2.67 11.69 13.26
N ALA A 221 -2.87 11.19 14.49
CA ALA A 221 -2.44 11.90 15.69
C ALA A 221 -0.91 11.95 15.86
N GLU A 222 -0.19 10.93 15.40
CA GLU A 222 1.27 10.84 15.53
C GLU A 222 2.01 11.58 14.41
N VAL A 223 1.47 11.53 13.18
CA VAL A 223 2.19 11.91 11.97
C VAL A 223 1.69 13.24 11.38
N VAL A 224 0.37 13.47 11.38
CA VAL A 224 -0.21 14.69 10.78
C VAL A 224 -0.04 15.87 11.75
N GLU A 225 0.44 17.00 11.24
CA GLU A 225 0.59 18.21 12.04
C GLU A 225 -0.74 18.65 12.68
N PRO A 226 -0.73 19.14 13.93
CA PRO A 226 -1.96 19.48 14.66
C PRO A 226 -2.91 20.39 13.89
N TYR A 227 -2.38 21.34 13.12
CA TYR A 227 -3.16 22.28 12.33
C TYR A 227 -4.05 21.60 11.27
N TYR A 228 -3.57 20.52 10.66
CA TYR A 228 -4.31 19.79 9.61
C TYR A 228 -5.16 18.63 10.14
N ARG A 229 -4.98 18.22 11.41
CA ARG A 229 -5.71 17.08 12.01
C ARG A 229 -7.21 17.30 12.01
N GLU A 230 -7.65 18.51 12.42
CA GLU A 230 -9.08 18.80 12.46
C GLU A 230 -9.73 18.76 11.07
N ASP A 231 -9.05 19.30 10.07
CA ASP A 231 -9.55 19.26 8.71
C ASP A 231 -9.65 17.82 8.19
N TYR A 232 -8.60 17.01 8.44
CA TYR A 232 -8.66 15.57 8.10
C TYR A 232 -9.84 14.88 8.81
N LEU A 233 -10.02 15.10 10.11
CA LEU A 233 -11.12 14.48 10.85
C LEU A 233 -12.51 14.96 10.41
N ARG A 234 -12.62 16.20 9.95
CA ARG A 234 -13.86 16.73 9.36
C ARG A 234 -14.15 16.09 8.02
N PHE A 235 -13.16 16.05 7.13
CA PHE A 235 -13.32 15.47 5.78
C PHE A 235 -13.51 13.94 5.82
N SER A 236 -12.84 13.24 6.72
CA SER A 236 -13.01 11.78 6.89
C SER A 236 -14.40 11.36 7.37
N ARG A 237 -15.17 12.29 7.97
CA ARG A 237 -16.59 12.06 8.33
C ARG A 237 -17.54 12.23 7.14
N ILE A 238 -17.09 12.92 6.09
CA ILE A 238 -17.86 13.05 4.85
C ILE A 238 -17.67 11.73 4.11
N ASN A 239 -18.75 10.96 3.98
CA ASN A 239 -18.70 9.72 3.20
C ASN A 239 -18.15 10.03 1.79
N ASN A 240 -17.12 9.31 1.35
CA ASN A 240 -16.49 9.50 0.04
C ASN A 240 -17.52 9.45 -1.11
N SER A 241 -18.59 8.67 -0.98
CA SER A 241 -19.74 8.68 -1.88
C SER A 241 -20.38 10.07 -1.98
N MET A 242 -20.69 10.71 -0.84
CA MET A 242 -21.28 12.05 -0.83
C MET A 242 -20.35 13.11 -1.40
N LEU A 243 -19.05 12.98 -1.17
CA LEU A 243 -18.05 13.91 -1.72
C LEU A 243 -17.92 13.75 -3.24
N ASN A 244 -17.90 12.52 -3.74
CA ASN A 244 -17.90 12.23 -5.16
C ASN A 244 -19.18 12.71 -5.84
N ASP A 245 -20.35 12.49 -5.23
CA ASP A 245 -21.64 13.00 -5.72
C ASP A 245 -21.62 14.52 -5.76
N PHE A 246 -21.04 15.18 -4.75
CA PHE A 246 -20.91 16.63 -4.72
C PHE A 246 -19.93 17.15 -5.79
N ILE A 247 -18.81 16.47 -6.03
CA ILE A 247 -17.86 16.80 -7.10
C ILE A 247 -18.53 16.64 -8.47
N VAL A 248 -19.23 15.54 -8.71
CA VAL A 248 -19.99 15.32 -9.95
C VAL A 248 -21.03 16.41 -10.15
N LEU A 249 -21.81 16.75 -9.12
CA LEU A 249 -22.80 17.79 -9.15
C LEU A 249 -22.17 19.20 -9.36
N SER A 250 -20.95 19.41 -8.88
CA SER A 250 -20.23 20.68 -9.05
C SER A 250 -19.84 20.99 -10.50
N HIS A 251 -19.71 19.96 -11.36
CA HIS A 251 -19.47 20.15 -12.79
C HIS A 251 -20.71 20.66 -13.55
N PHE A 252 -21.90 20.56 -12.96
CA PHE A 252 -23.13 21.11 -13.54
C PHE A 252 -23.42 22.47 -12.95
N GLN A 253 -22.86 23.54 -13.53
CA GLN A 253 -23.03 24.92 -13.05
C GLN A 253 -24.51 25.33 -12.87
N SER A 254 -25.42 24.75 -13.66
CA SER A 254 -26.88 25.00 -13.59
C SER A 254 -27.52 24.48 -12.29
N ILE A 255 -26.89 23.58 -11.56
CA ILE A 255 -27.41 22.97 -10.30
C ILE A 255 -27.01 23.78 -9.05
N PHE A 256 -25.98 24.64 -9.14
CA PHE A 256 -25.51 25.43 -8.01
C PHE A 256 -26.60 26.28 -7.30
N PRO A 257 -27.52 26.94 -8.01
CA PRO A 257 -28.62 27.66 -7.34
C PRO A 257 -29.52 26.77 -6.51
N LEU A 258 -29.81 25.54 -7.02
CA LEU A 258 -30.66 24.56 -6.34
C LEU A 258 -29.94 23.99 -5.09
N LEU A 259 -28.64 23.66 -5.19
CA LEU A 259 -27.85 23.19 -4.05
C LEU A 259 -27.74 24.28 -2.97
N ARG A 260 -27.59 25.55 -3.34
CA ARG A 260 -27.61 26.67 -2.39
C ARG A 260 -28.95 26.82 -1.70
N LEU A 261 -30.06 26.63 -2.44
CA LEU A 261 -31.41 26.67 -1.88
C LEU A 261 -31.61 25.52 -0.89
N MET A 262 -31.26 24.30 -1.26
CA MET A 262 -31.33 23.12 -0.38
C MET A 262 -30.51 23.32 0.90
N ALA A 263 -29.28 23.83 0.79
CA ALA A 263 -28.44 24.14 1.94
C ALA A 263 -29.02 25.22 2.85
N LYS A 264 -29.77 26.19 2.30
CA LYS A 264 -30.51 27.18 3.09
C LYS A 264 -31.69 26.55 3.80
N VAL A 265 -32.44 25.66 3.14
CA VAL A 265 -33.58 24.95 3.73
C VAL A 265 -33.12 24.04 4.87
N VAL A 266 -32.05 23.26 4.66
CA VAL A 266 -31.47 22.39 5.70
C VAL A 266 -31.00 23.21 6.91
N ARG A 267 -30.31 24.34 6.69
CA ARG A 267 -29.91 25.26 7.77
C ARG A 267 -31.09 25.85 8.51
N PHE A 268 -32.16 26.22 7.80
CA PHE A 268 -33.39 26.72 8.41
C PHE A 268 -34.09 25.64 9.23
N LEU A 269 -34.19 24.41 8.72
CA LEU A 269 -34.76 23.30 9.47
C LEU A 269 -33.92 22.96 10.70
N ASN A 270 -32.60 22.87 10.60
CA ASN A 270 -31.72 22.66 11.74
C ASN A 270 -31.78 23.79 12.78
N SER A 271 -32.03 25.04 12.35
CA SER A 271 -32.20 26.15 13.29
C SER A 271 -33.52 26.09 14.06
N LYS A 272 -34.55 25.50 13.47
CA LYS A 272 -35.86 25.35 14.12
C LYS A 272 -36.01 24.04 14.95
N PHE A 273 -35.28 22.99 14.57
CA PHE A 273 -35.32 21.68 15.23
C PHE A 273 -33.97 21.40 15.95
N LYS A 274 -33.65 22.20 16.97
CA LYS A 274 -32.38 22.12 17.74
C LYS A 274 -32.12 20.79 18.48
N HIS A 275 -32.86 19.72 18.21
CA HIS A 275 -32.81 18.47 18.96
C HIS A 275 -32.70 17.18 18.12
N ILE A 276 -32.25 17.25 16.87
CA ILE A 276 -31.91 16.03 16.11
C ILE A 276 -30.38 15.98 16.04
N PRO A 277 -29.71 15.06 16.78
CA PRO A 277 -28.27 14.86 16.62
C PRO A 277 -28.03 14.23 15.23
N LEU A 278 -27.21 14.89 14.45
CA LEU A 278 -26.64 14.36 13.21
C LEU A 278 -25.48 13.40 13.53
#